data_6d9c551200ab01eb85979dc265ccada9
#
_entry.id   6d9c551200ab01eb85979dc265ccada9
#
_cell.length_a   1.000
_cell.length_b   1.000
_cell.length_c   1.000
_cell.angle_alpha   90.00
_cell.angle_beta   90.00
_cell.angle_gamma   90.00
#
_symmetry.space_group_name_H-M   'P 1'
#
loop_
_entity.id
_entity.type
_entity.pdbx_description
1 polymer ?
#
loop_
_entity_poly.entity_id
_entity_poly.type
_entity_poly.pdbx_seq_one_letter_code
_entity_poly.pdbx_strand_id
1 'polypeptide(L)'
;MTVSVEQSKWNSWTYNVEDRFKGKTKNEIKQTLRSTSHNFAVMMEHWRGDFNIGTMIRNANAFNAKKVFYYGKKKYDRRGAVGTHHYVDLRYIDDDNGLISLKSDFTFVCLDNVPGSVPMEDFIWPENSLMIFGEEGVGLSDKILSMADHVVSITQYGSVRSMNVGTTSGIAMYDYTKKINQDKNE
;
A
#
# COMPACT_ATOMS: atom_id res chain seq x y z
N MET A 1 -20.00 -23.51 27.84
CA MET A 1 -18.57 -23.24 28.07
C MET A 1 -18.36 -21.75 27.96
N THR A 2 -18.27 -21.07 29.09
CA THR A 2 -18.03 -19.63 29.20
C THR A 2 -16.53 -19.40 29.03
N VAL A 3 -16.11 -18.82 27.91
CA VAL A 3 -14.73 -18.36 27.74
C VAL A 3 -14.57 -17.12 28.62
N SER A 4 -13.85 -17.24 29.74
CA SER A 4 -13.42 -16.09 30.52
C SER A 4 -12.45 -15.27 29.73
N VAL A 5 -12.89 -14.11 29.25
CA VAL A 5 -12.01 -13.09 28.71
C VAL A 5 -11.26 -12.49 29.89
N GLU A 6 -10.05 -12.99 30.14
CA GLU A 6 -9.10 -12.27 30.98
C GLU A 6 -8.85 -10.92 30.34
N GLN A 7 -9.32 -9.85 30.95
CA GLN A 7 -8.94 -8.48 30.64
C GLN A 7 -7.47 -8.31 31.01
N SER A 8 -6.57 -8.81 30.14
CA SER A 8 -5.16 -8.45 30.21
C SER A 8 -5.07 -6.93 30.02
N LYS A 9 -4.36 -6.26 30.94
CA LYS A 9 -4.07 -4.82 30.85
C LYS A 9 -3.41 -4.54 29.52
N TRP A 10 -4.18 -4.02 28.59
CA TRP A 10 -3.76 -3.68 27.23
C TRP A 10 -2.76 -2.54 27.30
N ASN A 11 -1.50 -2.83 27.14
CA ASN A 11 -0.53 -1.80 26.81
C ASN A 11 -0.86 -1.27 25.41
N SER A 12 -1.02 0.02 25.25
CA SER A 12 -1.44 0.72 24.02
C SER A 12 -0.63 0.36 22.75
N TRP A 13 0.49 -0.32 22.90
CA TRP A 13 1.40 -0.75 21.86
C TRP A 13 1.11 -2.15 21.27
N THR A 14 0.27 -2.95 21.91
CA THR A 14 -0.02 -4.35 21.50
C THR A 14 -1.37 -4.51 20.82
N TYR A 15 -2.14 -3.44 20.67
CA TYR A 15 -3.53 -3.49 20.23
C TYR A 15 -3.77 -4.03 18.83
N ASN A 16 -2.75 -4.01 17.95
CA ASN A 16 -2.93 -4.33 16.55
C ASN A 16 -1.82 -5.24 15.99
N VAL A 17 -1.20 -6.03 16.85
CA VAL A 17 -0.15 -6.97 16.46
C VAL A 17 -0.69 -8.39 16.58
N GLU A 18 -0.52 -9.20 15.52
CA GLU A 18 -0.85 -10.62 15.54
C GLU A 18 -0.14 -11.36 16.69
N ASP A 19 -0.75 -12.43 17.17
CA ASP A 19 -0.27 -13.20 18.33
C ASP A 19 1.18 -13.67 18.18
N ARG A 20 1.60 -14.06 16.96
CA ARG A 20 2.98 -14.46 16.66
C ARG A 20 4.03 -13.36 16.87
N PHE A 21 3.60 -12.11 16.95
CA PHE A 21 4.47 -10.96 17.18
C PHE A 21 4.40 -10.38 18.59
N LYS A 22 3.50 -10.89 19.44
CA LYS A 22 3.43 -10.46 20.84
C LYS A 22 4.76 -10.70 21.56
N GLY A 23 5.21 -9.71 22.30
CA GLY A 23 6.48 -9.75 23.03
C GLY A 23 7.75 -9.51 22.18
N LYS A 24 7.63 -9.39 20.85
CA LYS A 24 8.77 -9.05 20.00
C LYS A 24 9.01 -7.54 19.93
N THR A 25 10.25 -7.16 19.78
CA THR A 25 10.65 -5.76 19.53
C THR A 25 10.25 -5.33 18.12
N LYS A 26 10.14 -4.01 17.89
CA LYS A 26 9.86 -3.45 16.55
C LYS A 26 10.85 -3.93 15.49
N ASN A 27 12.13 -4.07 15.86
CA ASN A 27 13.17 -4.51 14.93
C ASN A 27 13.01 -5.99 14.55
N GLU A 28 12.70 -6.86 15.49
CA GLU A 28 12.42 -8.28 15.23
C GLU A 28 11.21 -8.45 14.32
N ILE A 29 10.14 -7.68 14.57
CA ILE A 29 8.95 -7.68 13.70
C ILE A 29 9.34 -7.24 12.28
N LYS A 30 10.07 -6.13 12.13
CA LYS A 30 10.55 -5.65 10.83
C LYS A 30 11.40 -6.68 10.09
N GLN A 31 12.32 -7.34 10.77
CA GLN A 31 13.17 -8.38 10.16
C GLN A 31 12.33 -9.55 9.67
N THR A 32 11.39 -10.02 10.49
CA THR A 32 10.49 -11.11 10.11
C THR A 32 9.64 -10.75 8.89
N LEU A 33 9.05 -9.55 8.87
CA LEU A 33 8.25 -9.10 7.74
C LEU A 33 9.07 -8.95 6.46
N ARG A 34 10.30 -8.43 6.55
CA ARG A 34 11.21 -8.32 5.40
C ARG A 34 11.58 -9.66 4.77
N SER A 35 11.82 -10.68 5.58
CA SER A 35 12.20 -12.02 5.08
C SER A 35 11.05 -12.76 4.37
N THR A 36 9.81 -12.32 4.59
CA THR A 36 8.59 -12.94 4.02
C THR A 36 7.80 -11.96 3.14
N SER A 37 8.36 -10.78 2.83
CA SER A 37 7.64 -9.78 2.05
C SER A 37 7.37 -10.25 0.61
N HIS A 38 6.20 -9.86 0.10
CA HIS A 38 5.94 -9.93 -1.34
C HIS A 38 6.84 -8.94 -2.09
N ASN A 39 7.13 -9.21 -3.36
CA ASN A 39 8.08 -8.42 -4.15
C ASN A 39 7.43 -7.18 -4.80
N PHE A 40 6.40 -6.59 -4.20
CA PHE A 40 5.82 -5.33 -4.64
C PHE A 40 6.10 -4.20 -3.65
N ALA A 41 6.04 -3.00 -4.15
CA ALA A 41 6.05 -1.77 -3.36
C ALA A 41 4.80 -0.94 -3.63
N VAL A 42 4.53 0.01 -2.76
CA VAL A 42 3.43 0.96 -2.93
C VAL A 42 3.92 2.38 -2.76
N MET A 43 3.31 3.32 -3.47
CA MET A 43 3.58 4.75 -3.35
C MET A 43 2.27 5.54 -3.38
N MET A 44 2.19 6.59 -2.56
CA MET A 44 1.14 7.59 -2.67
C MET A 44 1.73 8.93 -3.07
N GLU A 45 1.17 9.53 -4.13
CA GLU A 45 1.35 10.93 -4.42
C GLU A 45 0.50 11.74 -3.45
N HIS A 46 1.12 12.62 -2.66
CA HIS A 46 0.50 13.24 -1.48
C HIS A 46 0.84 14.72 -1.38
N TRP A 47 -0.08 15.61 -1.82
CA TRP A 47 0.11 17.06 -1.80
C TRP A 47 -0.75 17.78 -0.77
N ARG A 48 -1.97 17.31 -0.47
CA ARG A 48 -2.94 18.01 0.39
C ARG A 48 -2.99 17.42 1.77
N GLY A 49 -2.72 16.48 2.26
CA GLY A 49 -2.77 16.00 3.66
C GLY A 49 -4.14 15.46 4.00
N ASP A 50 -4.36 14.24 3.61
CA ASP A 50 -5.50 13.44 3.98
C ASP A 50 -5.12 12.23 4.85
N PHE A 51 -6.10 11.44 5.24
CA PHE A 51 -5.91 10.23 6.04
C PHE A 51 -5.50 9.01 5.20
N ASN A 52 -5.62 9.07 3.88
CA ASN A 52 -5.50 7.91 3.00
C ASN A 52 -4.10 7.33 2.98
N ILE A 53 -3.07 8.16 3.12
CA ILE A 53 -1.69 7.66 3.25
C ILE A 53 -1.54 6.75 4.48
N GLY A 54 -2.15 7.09 5.61
CA GLY A 54 -2.16 6.24 6.79
C GLY A 54 -2.86 4.90 6.53
N THR A 55 -3.97 4.93 5.82
CA THR A 55 -4.73 3.74 5.41
C THR A 55 -3.91 2.88 4.44
N MET A 56 -3.26 3.47 3.44
CA MET A 56 -2.37 2.76 2.53
C MET A 56 -1.20 2.08 3.27
N ILE A 57 -0.56 2.79 4.22
CA ILE A 57 0.51 2.21 5.05
C ILE A 57 -0.01 0.99 5.83
N ARG A 58 -1.22 1.07 6.37
CA ARG A 58 -1.84 -0.04 7.09
C ARG A 58 -2.13 -1.24 6.16
N ASN A 59 -2.66 -0.99 4.97
CA ASN A 59 -2.88 -2.01 3.96
C ASN A 59 -1.54 -2.63 3.51
N ALA A 60 -0.51 -1.82 3.26
CA ALA A 60 0.82 -2.30 2.90
C ALA A 60 1.45 -3.22 3.96
N ASN A 61 1.19 -2.94 5.25
CA ASN A 61 1.59 -3.84 6.32
C ASN A 61 0.77 -5.14 6.30
N ALA A 62 -0.55 -5.07 6.10
CA ALA A 62 -1.45 -6.23 6.07
C ALA A 62 -1.09 -7.20 4.92
N PHE A 63 -0.74 -6.67 3.75
CA PHE A 63 -0.32 -7.45 2.58
C PHE A 63 1.19 -7.64 2.46
N ASN A 64 1.94 -7.26 3.49
CA ASN A 64 3.40 -7.42 3.60
C ASN A 64 4.16 -6.92 2.37
N ALA A 65 3.88 -5.68 1.96
CA ALA A 65 4.62 -5.00 0.90
C ALA A 65 6.10 -4.83 1.26
N LYS A 66 6.99 -5.00 0.28
CA LYS A 66 8.45 -4.89 0.44
C LYS A 66 8.90 -3.49 0.87
N LYS A 67 8.28 -2.45 0.28
CA LYS A 67 8.57 -1.05 0.56
C LYS A 67 7.30 -0.21 0.45
N VAL A 68 7.28 0.89 1.19
CA VAL A 68 6.21 1.88 1.15
C VAL A 68 6.83 3.24 0.93
N PHE A 69 6.38 3.94 -0.11
CA PHE A 69 6.86 5.27 -0.46
C PHE A 69 5.73 6.29 -0.35
N TYR A 70 6.08 7.53 -0.13
CA TYR A 70 5.21 8.67 -0.39
C TYR A 70 6.01 9.83 -0.97
N TYR A 71 5.40 10.54 -1.92
CA TYR A 71 6.00 11.61 -2.69
C TYR A 71 5.15 12.87 -2.58
N GLY A 72 5.77 14.05 -2.47
CA GLY A 72 5.09 15.33 -2.35
C GLY A 72 5.23 15.94 -0.96
N LYS A 73 4.14 16.12 -0.20
CA LYS A 73 4.18 16.72 1.13
C LYS A 73 4.77 15.78 2.17
N LYS A 74 5.80 16.23 2.86
CA LYS A 74 6.53 15.40 3.85
C LYS A 74 5.70 15.02 5.08
N LYS A 75 4.81 15.92 5.53
CA LYS A 75 3.97 15.66 6.70
C LYS A 75 2.68 14.97 6.29
N TYR A 76 2.34 13.88 6.93
CA TYR A 76 1.07 13.18 6.76
C TYR A 76 0.43 12.83 8.11
N ASP A 77 -0.85 12.55 8.10
CA ASP A 77 -1.58 12.12 9.29
C ASP A 77 -1.34 10.63 9.60
N ARG A 78 -0.74 10.36 10.76
CA ARG A 78 -0.38 8.99 11.17
C ARG A 78 -1.54 8.21 11.78
N ARG A 79 -2.66 8.88 12.08
CA ARG A 79 -3.80 8.23 12.76
C ARG A 79 -4.35 7.05 11.96
N GLY A 80 -4.49 7.18 10.64
CA GLY A 80 -4.94 6.10 9.77
C GLY A 80 -4.03 4.87 9.75
N ALA A 81 -2.74 5.03 10.02
CA ALA A 81 -1.78 3.93 10.06
C ALA A 81 -1.89 3.07 11.34
N VAL A 82 -2.52 3.56 12.40
CA VAL A 82 -2.73 2.82 13.68
C VAL A 82 -1.44 2.09 14.15
N GLY A 83 -0.29 2.78 14.07
CA GLY A 83 1.01 2.25 14.50
C GLY A 83 1.76 1.39 13.48
N THR A 84 1.15 0.96 12.39
CA THR A 84 1.80 0.06 11.39
C THR A 84 2.99 0.70 10.67
N HIS A 85 3.06 2.03 10.61
CA HIS A 85 4.22 2.77 10.07
C HIS A 85 5.54 2.46 10.81
N HIS A 86 5.47 1.86 12.00
CA HIS A 86 6.65 1.39 12.73
C HIS A 86 7.20 0.06 12.19
N TYR A 87 6.42 -0.70 11.45
CA TYR A 87 6.75 -2.06 11.00
C TYR A 87 7.08 -2.17 9.51
N VAL A 88 6.62 -1.22 8.69
CA VAL A 88 6.92 -1.16 7.25
C VAL A 88 8.24 -0.44 6.96
N ASP A 89 8.84 -0.70 5.79
CA ASP A 89 9.95 0.10 5.25
C ASP A 89 9.39 1.35 4.56
N LEU A 90 9.08 2.38 5.37
CA LEU A 90 8.46 3.62 4.92
C LEU A 90 9.53 4.65 4.53
N ARG A 91 9.46 5.19 3.31
CA ARG A 91 10.40 6.16 2.77
C ARG A 91 9.70 7.35 2.13
N TYR A 92 10.19 8.53 2.44
CA TYR A 92 9.81 9.76 1.77
C TYR A 92 10.67 9.99 0.54
N ILE A 93 10.04 10.34 -0.58
CA ILE A 93 10.69 10.80 -1.81
C ILE A 93 10.56 12.31 -1.86
N ASP A 94 11.67 13.03 -1.79
CA ASP A 94 11.69 14.47 -1.61
C ASP A 94 11.79 15.26 -2.93
N ASP A 95 12.23 14.61 -4.00
CA ASP A 95 12.37 15.22 -5.32
C ASP A 95 12.09 14.26 -6.49
N ASP A 96 12.07 14.84 -7.69
CA ASP A 96 11.82 14.11 -8.93
C ASP A 96 12.94 13.11 -9.27
N ASN A 97 14.18 13.38 -8.89
CA ASN A 97 15.30 12.46 -9.14
C ASN A 97 15.14 11.19 -8.32
N GLY A 98 14.74 11.34 -7.05
CA GLY A 98 14.39 10.22 -6.20
C GLY A 98 13.24 9.39 -6.78
N LEU A 99 12.22 10.05 -7.33
CA LEU A 99 11.09 9.38 -8.00
C LEU A 99 11.57 8.61 -9.25
N ILE A 100 12.35 9.25 -10.13
CA ILE A 100 12.87 8.66 -11.36
C ILE A 100 13.76 7.45 -11.05
N SER A 101 14.56 7.53 -9.99
CA SER A 101 15.46 6.44 -9.60
C SER A 101 14.73 5.14 -9.24
N LEU A 102 13.46 5.20 -8.84
CA LEU A 102 12.66 4.00 -8.56
C LEU A 102 12.36 3.18 -9.82
N LYS A 103 12.44 3.77 -11.01
CA LYS A 103 12.23 3.07 -12.29
C LYS A 103 13.27 1.98 -12.56
N SER A 104 14.46 2.06 -11.97
CA SER A 104 15.47 1.00 -12.07
C SER A 104 15.11 -0.26 -11.29
N ASP A 105 14.30 -0.13 -10.24
CA ASP A 105 13.95 -1.21 -9.32
C ASP A 105 12.54 -1.75 -9.54
N PHE A 106 11.64 -0.92 -10.09
CA PHE A 106 10.20 -1.21 -10.12
C PHE A 106 9.56 -0.91 -11.48
N THR A 107 8.57 -1.71 -11.83
CA THR A 107 7.58 -1.41 -12.87
C THR A 107 6.49 -0.54 -12.28
N PHE A 108 6.27 0.64 -12.83
CA PHE A 108 5.28 1.60 -12.32
C PHE A 108 3.87 1.22 -12.79
N VAL A 109 3.03 0.83 -11.84
CA VAL A 109 1.62 0.51 -12.08
C VAL A 109 0.76 1.57 -11.39
N CYS A 110 0.26 2.51 -12.17
CA CYS A 110 -0.61 3.58 -11.69
C CYS A 110 -2.05 3.09 -11.52
N LEU A 111 -2.64 3.35 -10.35
CA LEU A 111 -4.04 3.02 -10.04
C LEU A 111 -4.90 4.27 -10.29
N ASP A 112 -5.52 4.33 -11.46
CA ASP A 112 -6.42 5.43 -11.84
C ASP A 112 -7.42 4.96 -12.90
N ASN A 113 -8.60 5.59 -13.00
CA ASN A 113 -9.64 5.24 -13.97
C ASN A 113 -9.69 6.21 -15.16
N VAL A 114 -8.52 6.56 -15.67
CA VAL A 114 -8.39 7.37 -16.88
C VAL A 114 -8.69 6.56 -18.14
N PRO A 115 -9.07 7.21 -19.26
CA PRO A 115 -9.28 6.53 -20.53
C PRO A 115 -8.06 5.71 -20.96
N GLY A 116 -8.28 4.46 -21.35
CA GLY A 116 -7.21 3.54 -21.77
C GLY A 116 -6.58 2.74 -20.63
N SER A 117 -7.03 2.90 -19.38
CA SER A 117 -6.61 2.03 -18.28
C SER A 117 -7.09 0.59 -18.48
N VAL A 118 -6.30 -0.38 -18.03
CA VAL A 118 -6.63 -1.81 -18.08
C VAL A 118 -7.49 -2.15 -16.85
N PRO A 119 -8.64 -2.84 -17.00
CA PRO A 119 -9.38 -3.35 -15.85
C PRO A 119 -8.50 -4.27 -14.99
N MET A 120 -8.57 -4.12 -13.67
CA MET A 120 -7.72 -4.89 -12.74
C MET A 120 -7.96 -6.41 -12.86
N GLU A 121 -9.18 -6.82 -13.11
CA GLU A 121 -9.56 -8.22 -13.33
C GLU A 121 -8.79 -8.88 -14.48
N ASP A 122 -8.44 -8.11 -15.52
CA ASP A 122 -7.72 -8.57 -16.72
C ASP A 122 -6.21 -8.30 -16.65
N PHE A 123 -5.73 -7.63 -15.60
CA PHE A 123 -4.35 -7.20 -15.50
C PHE A 123 -3.45 -8.28 -14.91
N ILE A 124 -2.33 -8.56 -15.58
CA ILE A 124 -1.27 -9.45 -15.10
C ILE A 124 -0.21 -8.60 -14.41
N TRP A 125 -0.07 -8.77 -13.10
CA TRP A 125 0.86 -7.97 -12.31
C TRP A 125 2.32 -8.32 -12.60
N PRO A 126 3.17 -7.34 -12.94
CA PRO A 126 4.62 -7.53 -12.86
C PRO A 126 5.05 -7.86 -11.43
N GLU A 127 5.98 -8.79 -11.26
CA GLU A 127 6.42 -9.24 -9.93
C GLU A 127 6.98 -8.10 -9.06
N ASN A 128 7.72 -7.18 -9.68
CA ASN A 128 8.33 -6.00 -9.04
C ASN A 128 7.49 -4.72 -9.20
N SER A 129 6.18 -4.82 -9.12
CA SER A 129 5.28 -3.67 -9.26
C SER A 129 5.50 -2.62 -8.18
N LEU A 130 5.56 -1.35 -8.58
CA LEU A 130 5.31 -0.21 -7.71
C LEU A 130 3.89 0.28 -7.99
N MET A 131 2.95 -0.05 -7.10
CA MET A 131 1.58 0.44 -7.17
C MET A 131 1.53 1.89 -6.75
N ILE A 132 1.12 2.79 -7.65
CA ILE A 132 1.10 4.23 -7.40
C ILE A 132 -0.34 4.70 -7.31
N PHE A 133 -0.65 5.37 -6.20
CA PHE A 133 -1.98 5.89 -5.88
C PHE A 133 -1.94 7.41 -5.86
N GLY A 134 -2.94 8.03 -6.46
CA GLY A 134 -3.14 9.48 -6.45
C GLY A 134 -3.76 9.99 -5.16
N GLU A 135 -3.94 11.28 -5.12
CA GLU A 135 -4.63 11.98 -4.04
C GLU A 135 -6.14 11.95 -4.25
N GLU A 136 -6.91 11.90 -3.17
CA GLU A 136 -8.37 11.91 -3.25
C GLU A 136 -8.88 13.21 -3.90
N GLY A 137 -9.76 13.07 -4.88
CA GLY A 137 -10.39 14.15 -5.63
C GLY A 137 -9.59 14.67 -6.84
N VAL A 138 -8.26 14.56 -6.85
CA VAL A 138 -7.42 15.01 -7.99
C VAL A 138 -6.90 13.85 -8.81
N GLY A 139 -6.71 12.67 -8.19
CA GLY A 139 -6.08 11.53 -8.82
C GLY A 139 -4.57 11.67 -8.89
N LEU A 140 -3.96 10.97 -9.84
CA LEU A 140 -2.54 11.06 -10.15
C LEU A 140 -2.22 12.29 -11.01
N SER A 141 -1.07 12.91 -10.78
CA SER A 141 -0.60 14.01 -11.63
C SER A 141 -0.21 13.49 -13.02
N ASP A 142 -0.29 14.39 -14.04
CA ASP A 142 0.18 14.10 -15.40
C ASP A 142 1.64 13.64 -15.41
N LYS A 143 2.46 14.15 -14.51
CA LYS A 143 3.85 13.73 -14.33
C LYS A 143 3.93 12.24 -14.00
N ILE A 144 3.22 11.79 -12.99
CA ILE A 144 3.20 10.38 -12.58
C ILE A 144 2.63 9.50 -13.69
N LEU A 145 1.52 9.92 -14.30
CA LEU A 145 0.89 9.18 -15.40
C LEU A 145 1.82 9.07 -16.61
N SER A 146 2.59 10.09 -16.93
CA SER A 146 3.57 10.04 -18.04
C SER A 146 4.75 9.09 -17.79
N MET A 147 5.01 8.74 -16.53
CA MET A 147 6.03 7.79 -16.12
C MET A 147 5.48 6.35 -15.95
N ALA A 148 4.18 6.15 -16.03
CA ALA A 148 3.56 4.86 -15.83
C ALA A 148 3.98 3.86 -16.93
N ASP A 149 4.30 2.63 -16.54
CA ASP A 149 4.42 1.51 -17.46
C ASP A 149 3.05 0.90 -17.75
N HIS A 150 2.17 0.94 -16.74
CA HIS A 150 0.79 0.49 -16.82
C HIS A 150 -0.12 1.42 -16.04
N VAL A 151 -1.36 1.60 -16.54
CA VAL A 151 -2.43 2.24 -15.79
C VAL A 151 -3.56 1.23 -15.63
N VAL A 152 -3.95 0.99 -14.39
CA VAL A 152 -4.93 -0.04 -14.02
C VAL A 152 -6.10 0.59 -13.29
N SER A 153 -7.30 0.19 -13.66
CA SER A 153 -8.54 0.67 -13.04
C SER A 153 -9.30 -0.46 -12.36
N ILE A 154 -10.09 -0.09 -11.35
CA ILE A 154 -11.07 -0.99 -10.74
C ILE A 154 -12.42 -0.75 -11.44
N THR A 155 -13.00 -1.78 -12.03
CA THR A 155 -14.32 -1.68 -12.65
C THR A 155 -15.38 -1.30 -11.62
N GLN A 156 -16.11 -0.23 -11.88
CA GLN A 156 -17.14 0.31 -11.00
C GLN A 156 -18.50 0.19 -11.66
N TYR A 157 -19.48 -0.31 -10.92
CA TYR A 157 -20.85 -0.55 -11.41
C TYR A 157 -21.87 0.45 -10.87
N GLY A 158 -21.43 1.38 -10.03
CA GLY A 158 -22.29 2.37 -9.40
C GLY A 158 -22.33 3.71 -10.14
N SER A 159 -22.86 4.73 -9.49
CA SER A 159 -23.02 6.09 -10.05
C SER A 159 -21.85 7.03 -9.80
N VAL A 160 -20.91 6.66 -8.98
CA VAL A 160 -19.74 7.50 -8.63
C VAL A 160 -18.57 7.23 -9.58
N ARG A 161 -17.75 8.26 -9.81
CA ARG A 161 -16.60 8.15 -10.73
C ARG A 161 -15.36 7.55 -10.09
N SER A 162 -15.26 7.57 -8.77
CA SER A 162 -14.06 7.14 -8.07
C SER A 162 -14.40 6.51 -6.72
N MET A 163 -13.52 5.65 -6.25
CA MET A 163 -13.53 5.09 -4.91
C MET A 163 -12.54 5.85 -4.02
N ASN A 164 -12.71 5.73 -2.69
CA ASN A 164 -11.70 6.19 -1.74
C ASN A 164 -10.35 5.53 -2.02
N VAL A 165 -9.28 6.31 -2.10
CA VAL A 165 -7.95 5.82 -2.49
C VAL A 165 -7.34 4.84 -1.48
N GLY A 166 -7.66 4.99 -0.19
CA GLY A 166 -7.27 4.01 0.83
C GLY A 166 -7.92 2.65 0.58
N THR A 167 -9.20 2.63 0.18
CA THR A 167 -9.92 1.41 -0.22
C THR A 167 -9.33 0.83 -1.50
N THR A 168 -9.08 1.65 -2.52
CA THR A 168 -8.42 1.25 -3.76
C THR A 168 -7.09 0.57 -3.49
N SER A 169 -6.29 1.11 -2.58
CA SER A 169 -4.99 0.52 -2.22
C SER A 169 -5.12 -0.88 -1.61
N GLY A 170 -6.14 -1.12 -0.79
CA GLY A 170 -6.41 -2.44 -0.22
C GLY A 170 -6.82 -3.45 -1.28
N ILE A 171 -7.69 -3.07 -2.21
CA ILE A 171 -8.16 -3.93 -3.30
C ILE A 171 -7.00 -4.30 -4.23
N ALA A 172 -6.17 -3.34 -4.64
CA ALA A 172 -5.03 -3.58 -5.52
C ALA A 172 -4.00 -4.53 -4.91
N MET A 173 -3.65 -4.32 -3.64
CA MET A 173 -2.73 -5.20 -2.93
C MET A 173 -3.29 -6.61 -2.73
N TYR A 174 -4.60 -6.73 -2.46
CA TYR A 174 -5.27 -8.02 -2.36
C TYR A 174 -5.25 -8.76 -3.71
N ASP A 175 -5.60 -8.09 -4.81
CA ASP A 175 -5.61 -8.68 -6.14
C ASP A 175 -4.22 -9.17 -6.55
N TYR A 176 -3.19 -8.33 -6.34
CA TYR A 176 -1.79 -8.72 -6.55
C TYR A 176 -1.42 -10.00 -5.78
N THR A 177 -1.62 -9.98 -4.47
CA THR A 177 -1.20 -11.10 -3.61
C THR A 177 -1.96 -12.38 -3.94
N LYS A 178 -3.23 -12.28 -4.35
CA LYS A 178 -4.03 -13.43 -4.77
C LYS A 178 -3.50 -14.01 -6.07
N LYS A 179 -3.28 -13.19 -7.10
CA LYS A 179 -2.82 -13.63 -8.42
C LYS A 179 -1.41 -14.25 -8.37
N ILE A 180 -0.45 -13.56 -7.73
CA ILE A 180 0.94 -14.08 -7.60
C ILE A 180 1.01 -15.39 -6.78
N ASN A 181 0.13 -15.60 -5.81
CA ASN A 181 0.11 -16.84 -5.05
C ASN A 181 -0.58 -18.00 -5.79
N GLN A 182 -1.49 -17.72 -6.72
CA GLN A 182 -2.08 -18.74 -7.60
C GLN A 182 -1.03 -19.28 -8.58
N ASP A 183 -0.25 -18.41 -9.22
CA ASP A 183 0.80 -18.78 -10.18
C ASP A 183 1.92 -19.65 -9.56
N LYS A 184 2.13 -19.56 -8.23
CA LYS A 184 3.13 -20.39 -7.52
C LYS A 184 2.64 -21.80 -7.16
N ASN A 185 1.35 -22.06 -7.30
CA ASN A 185 0.74 -23.35 -6.96
C ASN A 185 0.36 -24.17 -8.21
N GLU A 186 0.60 -23.64 -9.40
CA GLU A 186 0.53 -24.34 -10.70
C GLU A 186 1.93 -24.77 -11.15
#